data_ca8720422fe3c1123497381c6b4ab804
#
_entry.id   ca8720422fe3c1123497381c6b4ab804
#
_cell.length_a   1.000
_cell.length_b   1.000
_cell.length_c   1.000
_cell.angle_alpha   90.00
_cell.angle_beta   90.00
_cell.angle_gamma   90.00
#
_symmetry.space_group_name_H-M   'P 1'
#
loop_
_entity.id
_entity.type
_entity.pdbx_description
1 polymer ?
#
loop_
_entity_poly.entity_id
_entity_poly.type
_entity_poly.pdbx_seq_one_letter_code
_entity_poly.pdbx_strand_id
1 'polypeptide(L)'
;VFKVLTHSITVQNFGRQTAEWVEIVHRRRPDFFQLYPSLNYTESTTPAGEHVLHVDSLASKNWFTIQFLSHITMPEFLYIKSPAGFASTMNWMPVRKYPQWVYRILQALVLIGSGFCVYWLVRGAASVFKIMHQ
;
A
#
# COMPACT_ATOMS: atom_id res chain seq x y z
N VAL A 1 10.02 27.41 12.84
CA VAL A 1 10.10 26.23 11.97
C VAL A 1 8.69 25.93 11.48
N PHE A 2 8.43 26.08 10.16
CA PHE A 2 7.15 25.69 9.57
C PHE A 2 7.10 24.18 9.45
N LYS A 3 6.07 23.56 10.01
CA LYS A 3 5.81 22.14 9.87
C LYS A 3 4.70 21.97 8.82
N VAL A 4 5.04 21.34 7.71
CA VAL A 4 4.09 20.97 6.65
C VAL A 4 3.80 19.49 6.78
N LEU A 5 2.54 19.13 6.89
CA LEU A 5 2.05 17.77 6.94
C LEU A 5 1.48 17.40 5.57
N THR A 6 1.93 16.31 5.00
CA THR A 6 1.42 15.78 3.73
C THR A 6 0.84 14.39 3.94
N HIS A 7 -0.28 14.13 3.31
CA HIS A 7 -0.93 12.82 3.29
C HIS A 7 -1.51 12.54 1.90
N SER A 8 -1.50 11.30 1.49
CA SER A 8 -2.10 10.91 0.22
C SER A 8 -3.01 9.70 0.41
N ILE A 9 -4.16 9.75 -0.23
CA ILE A 9 -5.13 8.65 -0.27
C ILE A 9 -5.32 8.28 -1.73
N THR A 10 -5.10 7.01 -2.07
CA THR A 10 -5.42 6.47 -3.39
C THR A 10 -6.71 5.68 -3.31
N VAL A 11 -7.67 6.06 -4.15
CA VAL A 11 -8.97 5.40 -4.29
C VAL A 11 -8.96 4.63 -5.59
N GLN A 12 -9.22 3.33 -5.53
CA GLN A 12 -9.26 2.47 -6.70
C GLN A 12 -10.56 1.69 -6.76
N ASN A 13 -11.19 1.67 -7.93
CA ASN A 13 -12.35 0.85 -8.19
C ASN A 13 -11.91 -0.53 -8.69
N PHE A 14 -11.92 -1.54 -7.84
CA PHE A 14 -11.65 -2.94 -8.21
C PHE A 14 -12.87 -3.65 -8.80
N GLY A 15 -14.02 -3.02 -8.76
CA GLY A 15 -15.27 -3.56 -9.30
C GLY A 15 -15.27 -3.69 -10.83
N ARG A 16 -16.28 -4.36 -11.35
CA ARG A 16 -16.50 -4.51 -12.80
C ARG A 16 -17.37 -3.37 -13.39
N GLN A 17 -18.03 -2.62 -12.53
CA GLN A 17 -18.90 -1.50 -12.92
C GLN A 17 -18.27 -0.18 -12.49
N THR A 18 -18.67 0.90 -13.16
CA THR A 18 -18.32 2.26 -12.75
C THR A 18 -18.93 2.55 -11.38
N ALA A 19 -18.13 3.07 -10.47
CA ALA A 19 -18.62 3.59 -9.20
C ALA A 19 -19.06 5.03 -9.43
N GLU A 20 -20.35 5.29 -9.23
CA GLU A 20 -20.91 6.64 -9.31
C GLU A 20 -20.92 7.26 -7.91
N TRP A 21 -20.88 8.59 -7.85
CA TRP A 21 -21.02 9.34 -6.59
C TRP A 21 -20.08 8.85 -5.49
N VAL A 22 -18.77 8.90 -5.76
CA VAL A 22 -17.79 8.53 -4.76
C VAL A 22 -17.60 9.68 -3.78
N GLU A 23 -18.01 9.48 -2.54
CA GLU A 23 -17.90 10.46 -1.46
C GLU A 23 -16.71 10.13 -0.57
N ILE A 24 -15.83 11.11 -0.38
CA ILE A 24 -14.68 11.02 0.52
C ILE A 24 -14.91 11.98 1.66
N VAL A 25 -15.00 11.45 2.87
CA VAL A 25 -15.43 12.21 4.06
C VAL A 25 -14.25 12.41 5.01
N HIS A 26 -14.07 13.68 5.37
CA HIS A 26 -13.07 14.11 6.35
C HIS A 26 -13.74 14.85 7.49
N ARG A 27 -13.21 14.74 8.69
CA ARG A 27 -13.75 15.45 9.86
C ARG A 27 -13.68 16.97 9.71
N ARG A 28 -12.69 17.48 9.00
CA ARG A 28 -12.48 18.91 8.72
C ARG A 28 -12.01 19.12 7.30
N ARG A 29 -12.27 20.29 6.76
CA ARG A 29 -11.74 20.67 5.46
C ARG A 29 -10.22 20.75 5.50
N PRO A 30 -9.51 20.08 4.57
CA PRO A 30 -8.05 20.23 4.41
C PRO A 30 -7.71 21.66 3.94
N ASP A 31 -6.53 22.16 4.32
CA ASP A 31 -6.08 23.51 3.89
C ASP A 31 -5.89 23.57 2.37
N PHE A 32 -5.22 22.54 1.82
CA PHE A 32 -5.03 22.33 0.39
C PHE A 32 -5.17 20.87 0.05
N PHE A 33 -5.73 20.59 -1.12
CA PHE A 33 -5.73 19.25 -1.69
C PHE A 33 -5.70 19.31 -3.21
N GLN A 34 -5.19 18.26 -3.82
CA GLN A 34 -5.12 18.08 -5.27
C GLN A 34 -5.44 16.65 -5.64
N LEU A 35 -6.26 16.49 -6.69
CA LEU A 35 -6.58 15.19 -7.27
C LEU A 35 -5.66 14.90 -8.46
N TYR A 36 -5.17 13.66 -8.53
CA TYR A 36 -4.39 13.19 -9.66
C TYR A 36 -4.87 11.78 -10.11
N PRO A 37 -5.23 11.58 -11.37
CA PRO A 37 -5.45 12.62 -12.39
C PRO A 37 -6.53 13.62 -11.98
N SER A 38 -6.55 14.79 -12.64
CA SER A 38 -7.57 15.80 -12.36
C SER A 38 -8.95 15.27 -12.77
N LEU A 39 -9.86 15.21 -11.81
CA LEU A 39 -11.24 14.78 -11.98
C LEU A 39 -12.18 15.91 -11.61
N ASN A 40 -13.39 15.89 -12.17
CA ASN A 40 -14.45 16.77 -11.73
C ASN A 40 -14.89 16.34 -10.32
N TYR A 41 -14.94 17.29 -9.42
CA TYR A 41 -15.40 17.07 -8.07
C TYR A 41 -16.22 18.27 -7.57
N THR A 42 -17.04 18.02 -6.58
CA THR A 42 -17.76 19.04 -5.83
C THR A 42 -17.49 18.91 -4.35
N GLU A 43 -17.43 20.04 -3.65
CA GLU A 43 -17.25 20.05 -2.21
C GLU A 43 -18.59 20.34 -1.54
N SER A 44 -18.87 19.66 -0.44
CA SER A 44 -20.02 19.91 0.41
C SER A 44 -19.64 19.74 1.88
N THR A 45 -20.54 20.19 2.77
CA THR A 45 -20.35 19.99 4.21
C THR A 45 -21.62 19.31 4.74
N THR A 46 -21.44 18.28 5.54
CA THR A 46 -22.56 17.61 6.21
C THR A 46 -23.15 18.49 7.31
N PRO A 47 -24.39 18.26 7.75
CA PRO A 47 -24.95 18.96 8.93
C PRO A 47 -24.13 18.76 10.21
N ALA A 48 -23.32 17.71 10.27
CA ALA A 48 -22.37 17.45 11.37
C ALA A 48 -21.07 18.26 11.28
N GLY A 49 -20.89 19.05 10.21
CA GLY A 49 -19.69 19.85 9.98
C GLY A 49 -18.54 19.10 9.32
N GLU A 50 -18.79 17.88 8.82
CA GLU A 50 -17.79 17.09 8.11
C GLU A 50 -17.64 17.61 6.67
N HIS A 51 -16.43 17.61 6.17
CA HIS A 51 -16.12 17.97 4.79
C HIS A 51 -16.24 16.74 3.88
N VAL A 52 -17.01 16.88 2.81
CA VAL A 52 -17.27 15.82 1.83
C VAL A 52 -16.79 16.27 0.46
N LEU A 53 -15.93 15.45 -0.13
CA LEU A 53 -15.51 15.59 -1.51
C LEU A 53 -16.27 14.56 -2.34
N HIS A 54 -17.08 15.03 -3.30
CA HIS A 54 -17.81 14.19 -4.24
C HIS A 54 -17.08 14.12 -5.56
N VAL A 55 -16.78 12.92 -6.00
CA VAL A 55 -16.28 12.63 -7.36
C VAL A 55 -17.41 11.98 -8.13
N ASP A 56 -17.74 12.53 -9.31
CA ASP A 56 -18.93 12.12 -10.07
C ASP A 56 -18.92 10.65 -10.45
N SER A 57 -17.78 10.16 -10.92
CA SER A 57 -17.65 8.76 -11.29
C SER A 57 -16.22 8.28 -11.30
N LEU A 58 -16.04 6.99 -11.00
CA LEU A 58 -14.77 6.27 -11.09
C LEU A 58 -14.99 5.00 -11.91
N ALA A 59 -14.48 4.98 -13.12
CA ALA A 59 -14.61 3.83 -14.00
C ALA A 59 -14.00 2.56 -13.39
N SER A 60 -14.48 1.40 -13.87
CA SER A 60 -13.95 0.09 -13.46
C SER A 60 -12.44 0.03 -13.62
N LYS A 61 -11.72 -0.47 -12.60
CA LYS A 61 -10.26 -0.61 -12.52
C LYS A 61 -9.46 0.68 -12.57
N ASN A 62 -10.12 1.83 -12.67
CA ASN A 62 -9.46 3.13 -12.56
C ASN A 62 -9.22 3.52 -11.12
N TRP A 63 -8.33 4.48 -10.95
CA TRP A 63 -7.92 5.02 -9.67
C TRP A 63 -7.68 6.53 -9.77
N PHE A 64 -7.73 7.18 -8.63
CA PHE A 64 -7.22 8.53 -8.45
C PHE A 64 -6.56 8.66 -7.08
N THR A 65 -5.66 9.61 -6.97
CA THR A 65 -4.98 9.92 -5.71
C THR A 65 -5.32 11.34 -5.31
N ILE A 66 -5.66 11.52 -4.05
CA ILE A 66 -5.81 12.83 -3.43
C ILE A 66 -4.58 13.09 -2.58
N GLN A 67 -3.90 14.17 -2.84
CA GLN A 67 -2.81 14.65 -2.02
C GLN A 67 -3.30 15.79 -1.16
N PHE A 68 -3.12 15.68 0.13
CA PHE A 68 -3.48 16.70 1.13
C PHE A 68 -2.23 17.36 1.65
N LEU A 69 -2.34 18.66 1.88
CA LEU A 69 -1.31 19.46 2.52
C LEU A 69 -1.96 20.27 3.61
N SER A 70 -1.43 20.20 4.82
CA SER A 70 -1.92 20.96 5.96
C SER A 70 -0.78 21.53 6.78
N HIS A 71 -0.99 22.72 7.33
CA HIS A 71 0.02 23.44 8.10
C HIS A 71 -0.04 23.15 9.60
N ILE A 72 -1.19 22.84 10.15
CA ILE A 72 -1.39 22.73 11.60
C ILE A 72 -1.71 21.29 12.00
N THR A 73 -2.79 20.75 11.47
CA THR A 73 -3.26 19.40 11.78
C THR A 73 -3.72 18.72 10.53
N MET A 74 -3.35 17.44 10.38
CA MET A 74 -3.87 16.63 9.28
C MET A 74 -5.38 16.42 9.47
N PRO A 75 -6.20 16.67 8.45
CA PRO A 75 -7.62 16.36 8.52
C PRO A 75 -7.78 14.85 8.70
N GLU A 76 -8.54 14.46 9.72
CA GLU A 76 -8.85 13.06 9.97
C GLU A 76 -9.74 12.53 8.87
N PHE A 77 -9.23 11.53 8.15
CA PHE A 77 -10.01 10.77 7.17
C PHE A 77 -11.01 9.87 7.91
N LEU A 78 -12.27 9.90 7.52
CA LEU A 78 -13.31 9.10 8.15
C LEU A 78 -13.62 7.86 7.32
N TYR A 79 -14.15 8.05 6.12
CA TYR A 79 -14.51 6.94 5.24
C TYR A 79 -14.67 7.39 3.79
N ILE A 80 -14.73 6.40 2.90
CA ILE A 80 -15.15 6.58 1.52
C ILE A 80 -16.38 5.72 1.31
N LYS A 81 -17.39 6.28 0.68
CA LYS A 81 -18.61 5.55 0.32
C LYS A 81 -19.04 5.85 -1.11
N SER A 82 -19.81 4.97 -1.68
CA SER A 82 -20.55 5.13 -2.92
C SER A 82 -21.94 4.53 -2.73
N PRO A 83 -22.89 4.68 -3.65
CA PRO A 83 -24.18 4.01 -3.59
C PRO A 83 -24.07 2.48 -3.48
N ALA A 84 -22.96 1.89 -3.95
CA ALA A 84 -22.71 0.47 -3.83
C ALA A 84 -22.20 0.03 -2.43
N GLY A 85 -21.85 0.96 -1.55
CA GLY A 85 -21.38 0.69 -0.19
C GLY A 85 -20.11 1.43 0.20
N PHE A 86 -19.55 1.03 1.35
CA PHE A 86 -18.33 1.60 1.87
C PHE A 86 -17.09 0.97 1.24
N ALA A 87 -16.05 1.80 0.99
CA ALA A 87 -14.75 1.30 0.55
C ALA A 87 -14.02 0.62 1.71
N SER A 88 -13.31 -0.46 1.39
CA SER A 88 -12.39 -1.08 2.34
C SER A 88 -11.02 -0.39 2.30
N THR A 89 -10.44 -0.10 3.46
CA THR A 89 -9.09 0.43 3.55
C THR A 89 -8.06 -0.68 3.38
N MET A 90 -7.11 -0.49 2.47
CA MET A 90 -5.96 -1.36 2.32
C MET A 90 -4.70 -0.60 2.73
N ASN A 91 -3.97 -1.11 3.72
CA ASN A 91 -2.66 -0.59 4.06
C ASN A 91 -1.63 -1.08 3.04
N TRP A 92 -1.18 -0.21 2.18
CA TRP A 92 -0.10 -0.50 1.26
C TRP A 92 1.25 -0.23 1.93
N MET A 93 1.99 -1.29 2.18
CA MET A 93 3.41 -1.14 2.48
C MET A 93 4.19 -1.21 1.16
N PRO A 94 4.99 -0.18 0.83
CA PRO A 94 5.85 -0.24 -0.34
C PRO A 94 6.91 -1.32 -0.12
N VAL A 95 6.71 -2.49 -0.71
CA VAL A 95 7.72 -3.54 -0.73
C VAL A 95 8.72 -3.21 -1.83
N ARG A 96 10.00 -3.03 -1.46
CA ARG A 96 11.08 -2.88 -2.44
C ARG A 96 11.13 -4.13 -3.32
N LYS A 97 10.76 -3.98 -4.58
CA LYS A 97 10.96 -5.05 -5.58
C LYS A 97 12.43 -5.03 -6.00
N TYR A 98 13.16 -6.04 -5.59
CA TYR A 98 14.51 -6.26 -6.10
C TYR A 98 14.44 -6.81 -7.54
N PRO A 99 15.40 -6.45 -8.42
CA PRO A 99 15.48 -6.99 -9.76
C PRO A 99 15.67 -8.51 -9.72
N GLN A 100 15.15 -9.22 -10.72
CA GLN A 100 15.13 -10.69 -10.76
C GLN A 100 16.52 -11.34 -10.64
N TRP A 101 17.58 -10.66 -11.09
CA TRP A 101 18.94 -11.17 -10.98
C TRP A 101 19.39 -11.30 -9.51
N VAL A 102 18.92 -10.43 -8.61
CA VAL A 102 19.22 -10.52 -7.16
C VAL A 102 18.68 -11.81 -6.57
N TYR A 103 17.43 -12.19 -6.95
CA TYR A 103 16.84 -13.46 -6.51
C TYR A 103 17.61 -14.67 -7.04
N ARG A 104 18.10 -14.62 -8.29
CA ARG A 104 18.91 -15.70 -8.86
C ARG A 104 20.24 -15.88 -8.13
N ILE A 105 20.91 -14.77 -7.80
CA ILE A 105 22.15 -14.82 -7.01
C ILE A 105 21.87 -15.39 -5.61
N LEU A 106 20.82 -14.94 -4.96
CA LEU A 106 20.44 -15.43 -3.64
C LEU A 106 20.15 -16.93 -3.66
N GLN A 107 19.41 -17.41 -4.66
CA GLN A 107 19.15 -18.85 -4.86
C GLN A 107 20.43 -19.65 -5.08
N ALA A 108 21.36 -19.16 -5.90
CA ALA A 108 22.64 -19.80 -6.12
C ALA A 108 23.49 -19.89 -4.84
N LEU A 109 23.52 -18.83 -4.04
CA LEU A 109 24.21 -18.83 -2.76
C LEU A 109 23.60 -19.82 -1.76
N VAL A 110 22.27 -19.92 -1.70
CA VAL A 110 21.58 -20.90 -0.85
C VAL A 110 21.93 -22.34 -1.29
N LEU A 111 21.94 -22.62 -2.59
CA LEU A 111 22.31 -23.95 -3.10
C LEU A 111 23.77 -24.32 -2.80
N ILE A 112 24.70 -23.39 -2.99
CA ILE A 112 26.11 -23.59 -2.66
C ILE A 112 26.29 -23.82 -1.16
N GLY A 113 25.65 -22.98 -0.33
CA GLY A 113 25.70 -23.09 1.13
C GLY A 113 25.11 -24.42 1.63
N SER A 114 23.98 -24.85 1.11
CA SER A 114 23.37 -26.15 1.47
C SER A 114 24.25 -27.33 1.05
N GLY A 115 24.83 -27.28 -0.15
CA GLY A 115 25.77 -28.31 -0.62
C GLY A 115 27.00 -28.41 0.27
N PHE A 116 27.55 -27.29 0.69
CA PHE A 116 28.67 -27.25 1.63
C PHE A 116 28.32 -27.86 3.00
N CYS A 117 27.16 -27.53 3.55
CA CYS A 117 26.69 -28.13 4.82
C CYS A 117 26.53 -29.65 4.71
N VAL A 118 25.91 -30.14 3.62
CA VAL A 118 25.74 -31.58 3.38
C VAL A 118 27.10 -32.26 3.28
N TYR A 119 28.06 -31.69 2.54
CA TYR A 119 29.41 -32.26 2.42
C TYR A 119 30.08 -32.42 3.79
N TRP A 120 30.03 -31.41 4.65
CA TRP A 120 30.62 -31.48 6.00
C TRP A 120 29.91 -32.47 6.91
N LEU A 121 28.59 -32.60 6.82
CA LEU A 121 27.82 -33.59 7.58
C LEU A 121 28.22 -35.02 7.19
N VAL A 122 28.31 -35.31 5.89
CA VAL A 122 28.72 -36.62 5.38
C VAL A 122 30.15 -36.95 5.81
N ARG A 123 31.07 -36.02 5.67
CA ARG A 123 32.46 -36.20 6.06
C ARG A 123 32.62 -36.39 7.58
N GLY A 124 31.86 -35.63 8.39
CA GLY A 124 31.82 -35.80 9.86
C GLY A 124 31.28 -37.16 10.24
N ALA A 125 30.17 -37.59 9.66
CA ALA A 125 29.61 -38.91 9.93
C ALA A 125 30.61 -40.05 9.56
N ALA A 126 31.26 -39.95 8.42
CA ALA A 126 32.26 -40.95 7.96
C ALA A 126 33.48 -41.02 8.94
N SER A 127 33.92 -39.89 9.51
CA SER A 127 35.00 -39.87 10.48
C SER A 127 34.62 -40.55 11.81
N VAL A 128 33.37 -40.31 12.28
CA VAL A 128 32.85 -40.93 13.51
C VAL A 128 32.73 -42.47 13.33
N PHE A 129 32.24 -42.94 12.18
CA PHE A 129 32.15 -44.35 11.85
C PHE A 129 33.54 -45.03 11.86
N LYS A 130 34.57 -44.33 11.40
CA LYS A 130 35.92 -44.87 11.37
C LYS A 130 36.52 -45.02 12.76
N ILE A 131 36.15 -44.17 13.70
CA ILE A 131 36.64 -44.25 15.10
C ILE A 131 35.93 -45.36 15.87
N MET A 132 34.64 -45.67 15.56
CA MET A 132 33.88 -46.72 16.24
C MET A 132 34.26 -48.14 15.82
N HIS A 133 34.98 -48.31 14.70
CA HIS A 133 35.39 -49.61 14.16
C HIS A 133 36.90 -49.90 14.33
N GLN A 134 37.63 -49.12 15.10
CA GLN A 134 38.97 -49.38 15.63
C GLN A 134 38.94 -49.81 17.10
#